data_8407a3d14fb66440b6f6e1c712b5a164
#
_entry.id   8407a3d14fb66440b6f6e1c712b5a164
#
_cell.length_a   1.000
_cell.length_b   1.000
_cell.length_c   1.000
_cell.angle_alpha   90.00
_cell.angle_beta   90.00
_cell.angle_gamma   90.00
#
_symmetry.space_group_name_H-M   'P 1'
#
loop_
_entity.id
_entity.type
_entity.pdbx_description
1 polymer ?
#
loop_
_entity_poly.entity_id
_entity_poly.type
_entity_poly.pdbx_seq_one_letter_code
_entity_poly.pdbx_strand_id
1 'polypeptide(L)' 'MVKKSYLAKKDKEMKLEVIKKLNPKLYDKVKAGEMEIQDAYVQTMMKMKWIFLLNIA' A
#
# COMPACT_ATOMS: atom_id res chain seq x y z
N MET A 1 -21.40 13.45 8.17
CA MET A 1 -20.39 13.04 7.18
C MET A 1 -19.00 12.99 7.71
N VAL A 2 -18.90 13.10 9.00
CA VAL A 2 -17.64 12.89 9.71
C VAL A 2 -17.12 11.47 9.45
N LYS A 3 -18.04 10.54 9.24
CA LYS A 3 -17.69 9.14 9.01
C LYS A 3 -16.87 8.92 7.74
N LYS A 4 -17.13 9.70 6.69
CA LYS A 4 -16.40 9.57 5.43
C LYS A 4 -14.94 9.97 5.59
N SER A 5 -14.67 11.07 6.30
CA SER A 5 -13.30 11.51 6.57
C SER A 5 -12.56 10.51 7.44
N TYR A 6 -13.24 9.96 8.42
CA TYR A 6 -12.66 8.99 9.34
C TYR A 6 -12.24 7.72 8.58
N LEU A 7 -13.14 7.21 7.73
CA LEU A 7 -12.86 6.01 6.95
C LEU A 7 -11.71 6.21 5.97
N ALA A 8 -11.65 7.39 5.33
CA ALA A 8 -10.57 7.69 4.41
C ALA A 8 -9.21 7.73 5.11
N LYS A 9 -9.17 8.31 6.29
CA LYS A 9 -7.94 8.38 7.08
C LYS A 9 -7.49 6.99 7.51
N LYS A 10 -8.42 6.18 7.97
CA LYS A 10 -8.12 4.82 8.41
C LYS A 10 -7.66 3.95 7.24
N ASP A 11 -8.27 4.14 6.08
CA ASP A 11 -7.90 3.44 4.87
C ASP A 11 -6.46 3.76 4.47
N LYS A 12 -6.07 5.03 4.53
CA LYS A 12 -4.72 5.47 4.24
C LYS A 12 -3.71 4.84 5.20
N GLU A 13 -4.03 4.82 6.47
CA GLU A 13 -3.16 4.22 7.48
C GLU A 13 -2.96 2.74 7.25
N MET A 14 -4.02 2.03 6.92
CA MET A 14 -3.95 0.61 6.60
C MET A 14 -3.06 0.35 5.41
N LYS A 15 -3.22 1.14 4.35
CA LYS A 15 -2.41 0.99 3.15
C LYS A 15 -0.94 1.25 3.44
N LEU A 16 -0.65 2.29 4.22
CA LEU A 16 0.72 2.59 4.62
C LEU A 16 1.34 1.45 5.40
N GLU A 17 0.60 0.86 6.30
CA GLU A 17 1.08 -0.24 7.10
C GLU A 17 1.40 -1.46 6.25
N VAL A 18 0.53 -1.77 5.30
CA VAL A 18 0.75 -2.87 4.39
C VAL A 18 2.01 -2.65 3.55
N ILE A 19 2.16 -1.45 3.01
CA ILE A 19 3.33 -1.10 2.22
C ILE A 19 4.61 -1.21 3.05
N LYS A 20 4.56 -0.72 4.28
CA LYS A 20 5.70 -0.76 5.19
C LYS A 20 6.16 -2.18 5.46
N LYS A 21 5.22 -3.09 5.64
CA LYS A 21 5.53 -4.48 5.95
C LYS A 21 6.00 -5.27 4.73
N LEU A 22 5.36 -5.05 3.61
CA LEU A 22 5.61 -5.85 2.40
C LEU A 22 6.63 -5.23 1.47
N ASN A 23 6.71 -3.90 1.46
CA ASN A 23 7.62 -3.20 0.55
C ASN A 23 8.11 -1.90 1.18
N PRO A 24 9.08 -1.99 2.12
CA PRO A 24 9.56 -0.82 2.83
C PRO A 24 10.20 0.23 1.91
N LYS A 25 10.73 -0.18 0.77
CA LYS A 25 11.30 0.77 -0.19
C LYS A 25 10.25 1.73 -0.71
N LEU A 26 9.08 1.21 -1.08
CA LEU A 26 7.97 2.04 -1.53
C LEU A 26 7.41 2.88 -0.38
N TYR A 27 7.42 2.34 0.82
CA TYR A 27 6.99 3.10 1.99
C TYR A 27 7.84 4.35 2.16
N ASP A 28 9.14 4.23 2.02
CA ASP A 28 10.05 5.37 2.11
C ASP A 28 9.77 6.40 1.03
N LYS A 29 9.48 5.98 -0.18
CA LYS A 29 9.12 6.86 -1.29
C LYS A 29 7.84 7.63 -1.00
N VAL A 30 6.84 6.94 -0.44
CA VAL A 30 5.58 7.58 -0.08
C VAL A 30 5.81 8.61 1.01
N LYS A 31 6.63 8.29 2.01
CA LYS A 31 6.95 9.21 3.08
C LYS A 31 7.71 10.44 2.59
N ALA A 32 8.58 10.26 1.61
CA ALA A 32 9.35 11.35 1.03
C ALA A 32 8.53 12.20 0.05
N GLY A 33 7.31 11.78 -0.28
CA GLY A 33 6.47 12.49 -1.23
C GLY A 33 6.79 12.21 -2.68
N GLU A 34 7.62 11.22 -2.95
CA GLU A 34 8.00 10.86 -4.32
C GLU A 34 6.96 9.96 -5.00
N MET A 35 6.09 9.35 -4.22
CA MET A 35 5.11 8.40 -4.72
C MET A 35 3.81 8.54 -3.94
N GLU A 36 2.69 8.35 -4.62
CA GLU A 36 1.39 8.37 -3.97
C GLU A 36 1.12 7.04 -3.27
N ILE A 37 0.38 7.11 -2.15
CA ILE A 37 0.00 5.93 -1.39
C ILE A 37 -0.72 4.92 -2.27
N GLN A 38 -1.63 5.41 -3.12
CA GLN A 38 -2.42 4.54 -3.98
C GLN A 38 -1.52 3.75 -4.93
N ASP A 39 -0.56 4.42 -5.56
CA ASP A 39 0.36 3.77 -6.49
C ASP A 39 1.22 2.75 -5.78
N ALA A 40 1.75 3.11 -4.62
CA ALA A 40 2.60 2.21 -3.84
C ALA A 40 1.81 0.98 -3.40
N TYR A 41 0.57 1.19 -2.98
CA TYR A 41 -0.28 0.10 -2.53
C TYR A 41 -0.60 -0.86 -3.68
N VAL A 42 -0.95 -0.32 -4.84
CA VAL A 42 -1.25 -1.13 -6.01
C VAL A 42 -0.03 -1.94 -6.42
N GLN A 43 1.15 -1.33 -6.46
CA GLN A 43 2.37 -2.03 -6.82
C GLN A 43 2.70 -3.13 -5.82
N THR A 44 2.50 -2.87 -4.54
CA THR A 44 2.74 -3.85 -3.49
C THR A 44 1.81 -5.06 -3.65
N MET A 45 0.54 -4.80 -3.91
CA MET A 45 -0.44 -5.86 -4.11
C MET A 45 -0.17 -6.65 -5.39
N MET A 46 0.23 -5.99 -6.45
CA MET A 46 0.58 -6.65 -7.70
C MET A 46 1.77 -7.57 -7.51
N LYS A 47 2.76 -7.13 -6.76
CA LYS A 47 3.93 -7.96 -6.47
C LYS A 47 3.54 -9.22 -5.71
N MET A 48 2.66 -9.09 -4.73
CA MET A 48 2.15 -10.25 -4.00
C MET A 48 1.41 -11.22 -4.89
N LYS A 49 0.61 -10.68 -5.81
CA LYS A 49 -0.14 -11.50 -6.75
C LYS A 49 0.79 -12.31 -7.64
N TRP A 50 1.87 -11.70 -8.08
CA TRP A 50 2.88 -12.37 -8.90
C TRP A 50 3.53 -13.52 -8.13
N ILE A 51 3.92 -13.28 -6.89
CA ILE A 51 4.53 -14.30 -6.04
C ILE A 51 3.56 -15.45 -5.81
N PHE A 52 2.29 -15.13 -5.58
CA PHE A 52 1.25 -16.13 -5.37
C PHE A 52 1.07 -17.00 -6.60
N LEU A 53 1.02 -16.39 -7.79
CA LEU A 53 0.88 -17.11 -9.04
C LEU A 53 2.08 -18.03 -9.30
N LEU A 54 3.27 -17.56 -8.99
CA LEU A 54 4.48 -18.36 -9.16
C LEU A 54 4.49 -19.57 -8.23
N ASN A 55 3.97 -19.40 -7.03
CA ASN A 55 3.90 -20.50 -6.08
C ASN A 55 2.88 -21.57 -6.46
N ILE A 56 1.82 -21.16 -7.15
CA ILE A 56 0.80 -22.08 -7.61
C ILE A 56 1.30 -22.89 -8.81
N ALA A 57 2.06 -22.24 -9.64
CA ALA A 57 2.62 -22.90 -10.83
C ALA A 57 3.76 -23.82 -10.43
#